data_717fdcc6d1f578a7d462ec18f2d708cf
#
_entry.id   717fdcc6d1f578a7d462ec18f2d708cf
#
_cell.length_a   1.000
_cell.length_b   1.000
_cell.length_c   1.000
_cell.angle_alpha   90.00
_cell.angle_beta   90.00
_cell.angle_gamma   90.00
#
_symmetry.space_group_name_H-M   'P 1'
#
loop_
_entity.id
_entity.type
_entity.pdbx_description
1 polymer ?
#
loop_
_entity_poly.entity_id
_entity_poly.type
_entity_poly.pdbx_seq_one_letter_code
_entity_poly.pdbx_strand_id
1 'polypeptide(L)'
;MTVNEFYKQKFGRKVYKISLDAGCTCPNRDGTKSYSGCIFCGQNGSGDFIPFQENIRLQVENAKKIVENKIKNGKYIAYFQNFTNTYGDIEILYEKWNQALSCEDIAGIAIGTRPDCIDSQVLEKLSILSEKTFVQLELGLQTSSDKTGFLINRQFFSSEYLKAVSILKKNVPRVHVVTHIIFGLPFEDEKQMLSSVKFAIDAKTDGIKIASLYVLKNTVLEKMYLEKKFSLLSREKYFSIVEKALKIIPENVVIHRLTGDGPKSQTIAPLWIFDKKQNLSIINEILKNK
;
A
#
# COMPACT_ATOMS: atom_id res chain seq x y z
N MET A 1 -13.65 5.04 10.36
CA MET A 1 -13.52 6.18 9.41
C MET A 1 -12.89 5.71 8.11
N THR A 2 -13.43 6.08 6.94
CA THR A 2 -12.81 5.83 5.64
C THR A 2 -11.77 6.89 5.28
N VAL A 3 -10.85 6.57 4.36
CA VAL A 3 -9.83 7.53 3.90
C VAL A 3 -10.43 8.79 3.26
N ASN A 4 -11.59 8.68 2.60
CA ASN A 4 -12.28 9.84 2.02
C ASN A 4 -12.80 10.80 3.10
N GLU A 5 -13.38 10.27 4.18
CA GLU A 5 -13.81 11.05 5.33
C GLU A 5 -12.62 11.69 6.03
N PHE A 6 -11.56 10.92 6.28
CA PHE A 6 -10.32 11.41 6.86
C PHE A 6 -9.71 12.58 6.07
N TYR A 7 -9.58 12.42 4.76
CA TYR A 7 -9.05 13.50 3.91
C TYR A 7 -9.98 14.72 3.87
N LYS A 8 -11.30 14.50 3.83
CA LYS A 8 -12.28 15.61 3.87
C LYS A 8 -12.17 16.39 5.18
N GLN A 9 -12.03 15.71 6.32
CA GLN A 9 -11.84 16.37 7.63
C GLN A 9 -10.50 17.13 7.67
N LYS A 10 -9.43 16.52 7.16
CA LYS A 10 -8.08 17.10 7.21
C LYS A 10 -7.87 18.28 6.27
N PHE A 11 -8.41 18.21 5.05
CA PHE A 11 -8.14 19.18 3.99
C PHE A 11 -9.33 20.06 3.62
N GLY A 12 -10.50 19.82 4.21
CA GLY A 12 -11.73 20.55 3.88
C GLY A 12 -12.28 20.30 2.47
N ARG A 13 -11.63 19.46 1.68
CA ARG A 13 -11.93 19.20 0.25
C ARG A 13 -11.75 17.72 -0.07
N LYS A 14 -12.29 17.32 -1.23
CA LYS A 14 -12.01 16.00 -1.79
C LYS A 14 -10.53 15.92 -2.18
N VAL A 15 -9.89 14.83 -1.81
CA VAL A 15 -8.48 14.55 -2.13
C VAL A 15 -8.38 13.25 -2.91
N TYR A 16 -7.54 13.22 -3.92
CA TYR A 16 -7.28 12.04 -4.74
C TYR A 16 -5.79 11.69 -4.70
N LYS A 17 -5.46 10.41 -4.55
CA LYS A 17 -4.07 9.95 -4.69
C LYS A 17 -3.73 9.81 -6.17
N ILE A 18 -2.64 10.42 -6.58
CA ILE A 18 -2.05 10.25 -7.91
C ILE A 18 -0.75 9.46 -7.76
N SER A 19 -0.64 8.37 -8.50
CA SER A 19 0.52 7.47 -8.39
C SER A 19 1.69 7.97 -9.21
N LEU A 20 2.88 7.97 -8.59
CA LEU A 20 4.15 8.42 -9.15
C LEU A 20 5.20 7.32 -8.97
N ASP A 21 6.25 7.36 -9.81
CA ASP A 21 7.40 6.48 -9.75
C ASP A 21 8.67 7.29 -9.45
N ALA A 22 9.34 6.97 -8.35
CA ALA A 22 10.62 7.58 -8.00
C ALA A 22 11.82 6.93 -8.72
N GLY A 23 11.61 5.88 -9.50
CA GLY A 23 12.68 5.09 -10.11
C GLY A 23 13.44 4.22 -9.09
N CYS A 24 12.78 3.84 -8.00
CA CYS A 24 13.37 2.99 -6.97
C CYS A 24 13.45 1.53 -7.42
N THR A 25 14.30 0.77 -6.73
CA THR A 25 14.30 -0.69 -6.73
C THR A 25 13.80 -1.25 -5.40
N CYS A 26 14.06 -2.51 -5.14
CA CYS A 26 13.72 -3.19 -3.90
C CYS A 26 14.90 -4.08 -3.47
N PRO A 27 15.32 -4.05 -2.18
CA PRO A 27 16.41 -4.91 -1.70
C PRO A 27 16.12 -6.40 -1.88
N ASN A 28 14.86 -6.75 -2.10
CA ASN A 28 14.43 -8.12 -2.43
C ASN A 28 14.52 -8.44 -3.94
N ARG A 29 15.12 -7.55 -4.76
CA ARG A 29 15.26 -7.71 -6.22
C ARG A 29 16.64 -7.42 -6.77
N ASP A 30 17.40 -6.58 -6.10
CA ASP A 30 18.73 -6.14 -6.58
C ASP A 30 19.90 -6.97 -6.03
N GLY A 31 19.60 -8.03 -5.30
CA GLY A 31 20.59 -8.93 -4.71
C GLY A 31 20.97 -8.60 -3.27
N THR A 32 20.56 -7.46 -2.72
CA THR A 32 20.86 -7.10 -1.33
C THR A 32 20.27 -8.11 -0.34
N LYS A 33 19.02 -8.56 -0.57
CA LYS A 33 18.36 -9.62 0.20
C LYS A 33 17.99 -10.84 -0.67
N SER A 34 17.56 -10.59 -1.89
CA SER A 34 17.18 -11.61 -2.87
C SER A 34 17.15 -10.98 -4.28
N TYR A 35 17.19 -11.82 -5.32
CA TYR A 35 17.03 -11.39 -6.70
C TYR A 35 15.61 -11.56 -7.24
N SER A 36 14.80 -12.42 -6.61
CA SER A 36 13.51 -12.86 -7.18
C SER A 36 12.31 -11.99 -6.77
N GLY A 37 12.43 -11.17 -5.72
CA GLY A 37 11.31 -10.42 -5.16
C GLY A 37 10.30 -11.31 -4.43
N CYS A 38 9.21 -10.72 -3.95
CA CYS A 38 8.09 -11.49 -3.40
C CYS A 38 7.38 -12.27 -4.52
N ILE A 39 6.88 -13.48 -4.21
CA ILE A 39 6.31 -14.41 -5.20
C ILE A 39 5.13 -13.83 -6.00
N PHE A 40 4.42 -12.84 -5.42
CA PHE A 40 3.24 -12.19 -6.02
C PHE A 40 3.57 -10.88 -6.75
N CYS A 41 4.81 -10.40 -6.65
CA CYS A 41 5.16 -9.06 -7.14
C CYS A 41 5.52 -9.10 -8.63
N GLY A 42 4.81 -8.33 -9.45
CA GLY A 42 5.08 -8.17 -10.88
C GLY A 42 6.44 -7.53 -11.17
N GLN A 43 6.86 -7.52 -12.44
CA GLN A 43 8.17 -6.97 -12.85
C GLN A 43 8.34 -5.50 -12.47
N ASN A 44 7.27 -4.70 -12.55
CA ASN A 44 7.27 -3.27 -12.21
C ASN A 44 6.82 -3.00 -10.75
N GLY A 45 6.94 -3.98 -9.86
CA GLY A 45 6.48 -3.83 -8.49
C GLY A 45 4.94 -3.74 -8.41
N SER A 46 4.44 -2.81 -7.59
CA SER A 46 2.99 -2.56 -7.44
C SER A 46 2.47 -1.44 -8.34
N GLY A 47 3.27 -0.96 -9.29
CA GLY A 47 3.03 0.24 -10.10
C GLY A 47 2.90 0.01 -11.60
N ASP A 48 2.44 -1.14 -12.03
CA ASP A 48 2.28 -1.50 -13.47
C ASP A 48 1.40 -0.53 -14.29
N PHE A 49 0.84 0.49 -13.65
CA PHE A 49 -0.02 1.50 -14.28
C PHE A 49 0.66 2.84 -14.54
N ILE A 50 1.93 2.99 -14.11
CA ILE A 50 2.65 4.27 -14.19
C ILE A 50 3.68 4.14 -15.31
N PRO A 51 3.54 4.89 -16.41
CA PRO A 51 4.61 5.00 -17.39
C PRO A 51 5.84 5.60 -16.71
N PHE A 52 6.99 4.98 -16.88
CA PHE A 52 8.24 5.54 -16.37
C PHE A 52 8.49 6.91 -17.00
N GLN A 53 8.79 7.88 -16.17
CA GLN A 53 9.12 9.25 -16.57
C GLN A 53 10.08 9.81 -15.52
N GLU A 54 11.27 10.23 -15.91
CA GLU A 54 12.26 10.76 -14.96
C GLU A 54 11.81 12.06 -14.28
N ASN A 55 11.12 12.91 -15.01
CA ASN A 55 10.66 14.19 -14.50
C ASN A 55 9.40 14.04 -13.64
N ILE A 56 9.55 14.23 -12.34
CA ILE A 56 8.46 14.09 -11.35
C ILE A 56 7.32 15.09 -11.60
N ARG A 57 7.62 16.32 -11.98
CA ARG A 57 6.58 17.34 -12.25
C ARG A 57 5.71 16.92 -13.43
N LEU A 58 6.31 16.39 -14.47
CA LEU A 58 5.58 15.88 -15.64
C LEU A 58 4.75 14.65 -15.29
N GLN A 59 5.25 13.76 -14.41
CA GLN A 59 4.44 12.66 -13.86
C GLN A 59 3.20 13.18 -13.13
N VAL A 60 3.34 14.20 -12.27
CA VAL A 60 2.24 14.84 -11.54
C VAL A 60 1.19 15.40 -12.50
N GLU A 61 1.61 16.16 -13.52
CA GLU A 61 0.71 16.74 -14.51
C GLU A 61 -0.07 15.66 -15.28
N ASN A 62 0.62 14.63 -15.75
CA ASN A 62 0.00 13.51 -16.47
C ASN A 62 -0.97 12.73 -15.57
N ALA A 63 -0.59 12.45 -14.34
CA ALA A 63 -1.44 11.76 -13.39
C ALA A 63 -2.68 12.57 -13.00
N LYS A 64 -2.58 13.91 -12.90
CA LYS A 64 -3.73 14.81 -12.69
C LYS A 64 -4.73 14.70 -13.85
N LYS A 65 -4.26 14.72 -15.11
CA LYS A 65 -5.13 14.60 -16.31
C LYS A 65 -5.96 13.31 -16.30
N ILE A 66 -5.37 12.18 -15.84
CA ILE A 66 -6.08 10.88 -15.77
C ILE A 66 -7.29 10.93 -14.81
N VAL A 67 -7.21 11.74 -13.77
CA VAL A 67 -8.24 11.81 -12.73
C VAL A 67 -9.07 13.11 -12.76
N GLU A 68 -8.80 14.00 -13.68
CA GLU A 68 -9.42 15.32 -13.84
C GLU A 68 -10.95 15.26 -13.78
N ASN A 69 -11.57 14.33 -14.50
CA ASN A 69 -13.02 14.16 -14.53
C ASN A 69 -13.61 13.63 -13.20
N LYS A 70 -12.77 13.13 -12.29
CA LYS A 70 -13.21 12.56 -11.00
C LYS A 70 -13.16 13.54 -9.85
N ILE A 71 -12.44 14.65 -10.05
CA ILE A 71 -12.17 15.63 -8.99
C ILE A 71 -12.21 17.05 -9.55
N LYS A 72 -13.28 17.78 -9.19
CA LYS A 72 -13.41 19.20 -9.48
C LYS A 72 -13.04 20.00 -8.22
N ASN A 73 -12.13 20.97 -8.34
CA ASN A 73 -11.68 21.83 -7.22
C ASN A 73 -11.16 21.06 -5.99
N GLY A 74 -10.54 19.89 -6.21
CA GLY A 74 -9.95 19.09 -5.15
C GLY A 74 -8.45 19.29 -5.02
N LYS A 75 -7.86 18.49 -4.12
CA LYS A 75 -6.41 18.41 -3.93
C LYS A 75 -5.90 17.01 -4.21
N TYR A 76 -4.58 16.88 -4.34
CA TYR A 76 -3.96 15.60 -4.63
C TYR A 76 -2.95 15.22 -3.54
N ILE A 77 -2.79 13.92 -3.31
CA ILE A 77 -1.66 13.33 -2.59
C ILE A 77 -0.74 12.70 -3.64
N ALA A 78 0.49 13.16 -3.71
CA ALA A 78 1.53 12.57 -4.54
C ALA A 78 1.94 11.21 -3.93
N TYR A 79 1.62 10.10 -4.61
CA TYR A 79 1.82 8.76 -4.06
C TYR A 79 2.94 8.03 -4.80
N PHE A 80 4.10 7.93 -4.19
CA PHE A 80 5.20 7.10 -4.64
C PHE A 80 4.93 5.64 -4.28
N GLN A 81 4.54 4.86 -5.27
CA GLN A 81 3.97 3.52 -5.07
C GLN A 81 4.90 2.39 -5.49
N ASN A 82 5.69 2.57 -6.56
CA ASN A 82 6.48 1.50 -7.14
C ASN A 82 7.63 1.08 -6.22
N PHE A 83 7.82 -0.22 -6.01
CA PHE A 83 8.92 -0.79 -5.24
C PHE A 83 9.05 -0.24 -3.81
N THR A 84 10.26 0.17 -3.41
CA THR A 84 10.59 0.58 -2.03
C THR A 84 11.10 2.02 -2.03
N ASN A 85 10.21 2.99 -1.80
CA ASN A 85 10.48 4.41 -2.03
C ASN A 85 11.25 5.12 -0.89
N THR A 86 11.87 4.35 0.00
CA THR A 86 12.85 4.82 0.98
C THR A 86 14.19 4.07 0.83
N TYR A 87 14.35 3.30 -0.25
CA TYR A 87 15.52 2.50 -0.52
C TYR A 87 16.29 3.06 -1.72
N GLY A 88 17.50 3.51 -1.48
CA GLY A 88 18.38 4.19 -2.43
C GLY A 88 19.06 5.40 -1.81
N ASP A 89 19.58 6.30 -2.62
CA ASP A 89 20.14 7.57 -2.16
C ASP A 89 19.00 8.47 -1.64
N ILE A 90 19.00 8.72 -0.35
CA ILE A 90 17.91 9.45 0.32
C ILE A 90 17.85 10.92 -0.10
N GLU A 91 18.97 11.54 -0.46
CA GLU A 91 18.97 12.94 -0.93
C GLU A 91 18.27 13.04 -2.29
N ILE A 92 18.54 12.09 -3.20
CA ILE A 92 17.85 12.01 -4.50
C ILE A 92 16.36 11.76 -4.31
N LEU A 93 15.98 10.84 -3.39
CA LEU A 93 14.59 10.55 -3.10
C LEU A 93 13.87 11.76 -2.49
N TYR A 94 14.52 12.41 -1.55
CA TYR A 94 14.01 13.62 -0.90
C TYR A 94 13.81 14.78 -1.88
N GLU A 95 14.72 14.96 -2.83
CA GLU A 95 14.56 15.93 -3.92
C GLU A 95 13.33 15.62 -4.77
N LYS A 96 13.13 14.36 -5.18
CA LYS A 96 11.95 13.92 -5.93
C LYS A 96 10.66 14.15 -5.16
N TRP A 97 10.65 13.90 -3.85
CA TRP A 97 9.49 14.19 -2.99
C TRP A 97 9.17 15.69 -2.96
N ASN A 98 10.20 16.54 -2.83
CA ASN A 98 10.01 18.00 -2.86
C ASN A 98 9.56 18.50 -4.24
N GLN A 99 10.05 17.93 -5.33
CA GLN A 99 9.58 18.25 -6.68
C GLN A 99 8.08 17.98 -6.82
N ALA A 100 7.59 16.83 -6.33
CA ALA A 100 6.15 16.53 -6.34
C ALA A 100 5.36 17.52 -5.47
N LEU A 101 5.86 17.82 -4.26
CA LEU A 101 5.21 18.74 -3.33
C LEU A 101 5.18 20.19 -3.81
N SER A 102 6.12 20.58 -4.68
CA SER A 102 6.14 21.93 -5.28
C SER A 102 5.10 22.15 -6.39
N CYS A 103 4.43 21.07 -6.83
CA CYS A 103 3.38 21.18 -7.85
C CYS A 103 2.09 21.73 -7.25
N GLU A 104 1.34 22.48 -8.05
CA GLU A 104 0.07 23.08 -7.65
C GLU A 104 -0.93 21.99 -7.17
N ASP A 105 -1.76 22.31 -6.19
CA ASP A 105 -2.79 21.45 -5.60
C ASP A 105 -2.31 20.13 -4.96
N ILE A 106 -1.01 19.94 -4.80
CA ILE A 106 -0.50 18.84 -3.99
C ILE A 106 -0.60 19.20 -2.51
N ALA A 107 -1.44 18.47 -1.77
CA ALA A 107 -1.71 18.70 -0.34
C ALA A 107 -0.85 17.85 0.59
N GLY A 108 -0.05 16.94 0.04
CA GLY A 108 0.80 16.06 0.82
C GLY A 108 1.37 14.92 -0.03
N ILE A 109 2.11 14.06 0.63
CA ILE A 109 2.81 12.94 0.01
C ILE A 109 2.44 11.62 0.67
N ALA A 110 2.35 10.55 -0.11
CA ALA A 110 2.28 9.17 0.36
C ALA A 110 3.48 8.39 -0.20
N ILE A 111 4.14 7.62 0.65
CA ILE A 111 5.37 6.89 0.32
C ILE A 111 5.15 5.42 0.66
N GLY A 112 5.11 4.56 -0.36
CA GLY A 112 5.03 3.11 -0.20
C GLY A 112 6.42 2.51 0.01
N THR A 113 6.61 1.74 1.07
CA THR A 113 7.93 1.18 1.39
C THR A 113 7.85 -0.11 2.21
N ARG A 114 9.03 -0.67 2.47
CA ARG A 114 9.24 -1.83 3.34
C ARG A 114 9.58 -1.38 4.76
N PRO A 115 9.15 -2.11 5.80
CA PRO A 115 9.49 -1.77 7.19
C PRO A 115 11.00 -1.77 7.47
N ASP A 116 11.75 -2.68 6.82
CA ASP A 116 13.18 -2.87 6.98
C ASP A 116 14.04 -1.87 6.17
N CYS A 117 13.40 -0.86 5.57
CA CYS A 117 14.05 0.25 4.84
C CYS A 117 13.74 1.61 5.49
N ILE A 118 13.65 1.65 6.83
CA ILE A 118 13.45 2.87 7.62
C ILE A 118 14.69 3.03 8.52
N ASP A 119 15.65 3.77 8.04
CA ASP A 119 16.86 4.12 8.77
C ASP A 119 16.80 5.55 9.35
N SER A 120 17.90 5.99 9.96
CA SER A 120 17.99 7.32 10.58
C SER A 120 17.89 8.47 9.56
N GLN A 121 18.46 8.30 8.37
CA GLN A 121 18.40 9.30 7.31
C GLN A 121 16.98 9.46 6.77
N VAL A 122 16.26 8.34 6.55
CA VAL A 122 14.85 8.35 6.17
C VAL A 122 14.01 9.05 7.25
N LEU A 123 14.23 8.74 8.53
CA LEU A 123 13.51 9.36 9.64
C LEU A 123 13.74 10.88 9.68
N GLU A 124 14.96 11.35 9.46
CA GLU A 124 15.28 12.77 9.38
C GLU A 124 14.49 13.47 8.27
N LYS A 125 14.49 12.92 7.05
CA LYS A 125 13.76 13.53 5.92
C LYS A 125 12.24 13.50 6.14
N LEU A 126 11.70 12.41 6.70
CA LEU A 126 10.28 12.33 7.07
C LEU A 126 9.92 13.36 8.16
N SER A 127 10.80 13.59 9.14
CA SER A 127 10.60 14.61 10.16
C SER A 127 10.48 15.99 9.55
N ILE A 128 11.46 16.40 8.73
CA ILE A 128 11.47 17.70 8.05
C ILE A 128 10.22 17.90 7.18
N LEU A 129 9.82 16.86 6.43
CA LEU A 129 8.63 16.94 5.58
C LEU A 129 7.34 17.05 6.40
N SER A 130 7.21 16.27 7.47
CA SER A 130 5.99 16.21 8.27
C SER A 130 5.70 17.48 9.07
N GLU A 131 6.69 18.37 9.21
CA GLU A 131 6.49 19.71 9.75
C GLU A 131 5.84 20.67 8.74
N LYS A 132 6.09 20.46 7.45
CA LYS A 132 5.67 21.36 6.38
C LYS A 132 4.39 20.90 5.68
N THR A 133 4.13 19.59 5.62
CA THR A 133 3.03 19.02 4.87
C THR A 133 2.54 17.71 5.47
N PHE A 134 1.42 17.20 4.95
CA PHE A 134 0.93 15.88 5.30
C PHE A 134 1.80 14.80 4.68
N VAL A 135 2.35 13.93 5.52
CA VAL A 135 3.14 12.77 5.12
C VAL A 135 2.43 11.50 5.54
N GLN A 136 2.19 10.62 4.59
CA GLN A 136 1.66 9.28 4.80
C GLN A 136 2.73 8.26 4.41
N LEU A 137 3.06 7.35 5.32
CA LEU A 137 3.99 6.25 5.05
C LEU A 137 3.22 4.94 5.00
N GLU A 138 3.26 4.24 3.86
CA GLU A 138 2.56 2.99 3.64
C GLU A 138 3.52 1.81 3.77
N LEU A 139 3.44 1.07 4.88
CA LEU A 139 4.32 -0.05 5.19
C LEU A 139 3.74 -1.39 4.72
N GLY A 140 4.49 -2.11 3.91
CA GLY A 140 4.12 -3.43 3.43
C GLY A 140 4.38 -4.52 4.48
N LEU A 141 3.41 -4.83 5.35
CA LEU A 141 3.46 -5.99 6.25
C LEU A 141 3.11 -7.30 5.53
N GLN A 142 2.09 -7.28 4.69
CA GLN A 142 1.42 -8.35 3.98
C GLN A 142 0.76 -9.38 4.90
N THR A 143 1.49 -9.95 5.84
CA THR A 143 1.04 -10.88 6.88
C THR A 143 1.87 -10.73 8.15
N SER A 144 1.29 -11.01 9.32
CA SER A 144 2.02 -11.12 10.59
C SER A 144 2.67 -12.50 10.79
N SER A 145 2.33 -13.49 9.96
CA SER A 145 2.92 -14.83 10.00
C SER A 145 4.31 -14.82 9.36
N ASP A 146 5.36 -15.06 10.14
CA ASP A 146 6.72 -15.18 9.60
C ASP A 146 6.88 -16.42 8.73
N LYS A 147 6.14 -17.51 9.01
CA LYS A 147 6.08 -18.69 8.15
C LYS A 147 5.57 -18.34 6.76
N THR A 148 4.45 -17.63 6.67
CA THR A 148 3.91 -17.15 5.39
C THR A 148 4.85 -16.11 4.77
N GLY A 149 5.41 -15.20 5.57
CA GLY A 149 6.41 -14.22 5.14
C GLY A 149 7.61 -14.86 4.44
N PHE A 150 8.10 -15.99 4.96
CA PHE A 150 9.14 -16.78 4.32
C PHE A 150 8.65 -17.44 3.01
N LEU A 151 7.47 -18.05 3.01
CA LEU A 151 6.88 -18.69 1.82
C LEU A 151 6.66 -17.72 0.67
N ILE A 152 6.23 -16.48 0.96
CA ILE A 152 6.06 -15.45 -0.05
C ILE A 152 7.35 -14.71 -0.42
N ASN A 153 8.49 -15.15 0.09
CA ASN A 153 9.80 -14.55 -0.11
C ASN A 153 9.86 -13.06 0.27
N ARG A 154 9.25 -12.69 1.41
CA ARG A 154 9.21 -11.28 1.88
C ARG A 154 10.56 -10.76 2.37
N GLN A 155 11.42 -11.65 2.91
CA GLN A 155 12.79 -11.36 3.35
C GLN A 155 12.92 -10.37 4.51
N PHE A 156 11.93 -10.32 5.39
CA PHE A 156 11.99 -9.69 6.71
C PHE A 156 10.99 -10.35 7.67
N PHE A 157 11.28 -10.28 8.98
CA PHE A 157 10.40 -10.78 10.02
C PHE A 157 9.36 -9.74 10.45
N SER A 158 8.22 -10.20 10.97
CA SER A 158 7.17 -9.31 11.49
C SER A 158 7.67 -8.40 12.62
N SER A 159 8.71 -8.80 13.35
CA SER A 159 9.37 -7.96 14.36
C SER A 159 10.02 -6.69 13.78
N GLU A 160 10.47 -6.71 12.52
CA GLU A 160 11.02 -5.52 11.86
C GLU A 160 9.93 -4.50 11.57
N TYR A 161 8.71 -4.97 11.24
CA TYR A 161 7.56 -4.09 11.14
C TYR A 161 7.23 -3.42 12.49
N LEU A 162 7.22 -4.17 13.59
CA LEU A 162 6.98 -3.59 14.93
C LEU A 162 8.01 -2.53 15.28
N LYS A 163 9.29 -2.81 15.02
CA LYS A 163 10.38 -1.84 15.23
C LYS A 163 10.17 -0.58 14.39
N ALA A 164 9.86 -0.73 13.10
CA ALA A 164 9.64 0.40 12.19
C ALA A 164 8.49 1.29 12.68
N VAL A 165 7.33 0.70 13.02
CA VAL A 165 6.19 1.48 13.53
C VAL A 165 6.54 2.16 14.85
N SER A 166 7.18 1.45 15.79
CA SER A 166 7.61 2.01 17.08
C SER A 166 8.56 3.21 16.91
N ILE A 167 9.56 3.09 16.04
CA ILE A 167 10.51 4.16 15.76
C ILE A 167 9.83 5.37 15.09
N LEU A 168 8.93 5.12 14.13
CA LEU A 168 8.16 6.17 13.46
C LEU A 168 7.28 6.92 14.46
N LYS A 169 6.54 6.21 15.32
CA LYS A 169 5.68 6.83 16.33
C LYS A 169 6.45 7.64 17.36
N LYS A 170 7.67 7.21 17.71
CA LYS A 170 8.53 7.91 18.67
C LYS A 170 9.18 9.15 18.07
N ASN A 171 9.75 9.05 16.86
CA ASN A 171 10.61 10.08 16.30
C ASN A 171 9.90 11.02 15.32
N VAL A 172 8.86 10.54 14.63
CA VAL A 172 8.12 11.31 13.62
C VAL A 172 6.59 11.15 13.79
N PRO A 173 6.03 11.53 14.96
CA PRO A 173 4.64 11.23 15.32
C PRO A 173 3.59 11.90 14.41
N ARG A 174 3.98 12.88 13.61
CA ARG A 174 3.11 13.54 12.62
C ARG A 174 2.90 12.73 11.34
N VAL A 175 3.76 11.73 11.09
CA VAL A 175 3.63 10.83 9.92
C VAL A 175 2.45 9.88 10.13
N HIS A 176 1.54 9.86 9.17
CA HIS A 176 0.39 8.94 9.15
C HIS A 176 0.83 7.57 8.62
N VAL A 177 0.98 6.60 9.52
CA VAL A 177 1.46 5.25 9.18
C VAL A 177 0.29 4.36 8.76
N VAL A 178 0.36 3.81 7.56
CA VAL A 178 -0.64 2.90 6.99
C VAL A 178 -0.04 1.53 6.76
N THR A 179 -0.70 0.48 7.23
CA THR A 179 -0.25 -0.89 7.07
C THR A 179 -0.94 -1.57 5.90
N HIS A 180 -0.17 -2.15 5.00
CA HIS A 180 -0.67 -2.99 3.91
C HIS A 180 -0.71 -4.46 4.33
N ILE A 181 -1.88 -5.07 4.21
CA ILE A 181 -2.14 -6.50 4.47
C ILE A 181 -2.72 -7.12 3.20
N ILE A 182 -2.36 -8.35 2.90
CA ILE A 182 -2.90 -9.12 1.77
C ILE A 182 -3.70 -10.29 2.33
N PHE A 183 -4.98 -10.38 1.98
CA PHE A 183 -5.83 -11.51 2.29
C PHE A 183 -5.81 -12.55 1.17
N GLY A 184 -5.75 -13.80 1.55
CA GLY A 184 -5.72 -14.94 0.64
C GLY A 184 -4.31 -15.35 0.20
N LEU A 185 -3.26 -14.99 0.95
CA LEU A 185 -1.91 -15.52 0.72
C LEU A 185 -1.93 -17.05 0.79
N PRO A 186 -1.07 -17.75 -0.01
CA PRO A 186 -1.02 -19.20 0.00
C PRO A 186 -0.86 -19.78 1.40
N PHE A 187 -1.67 -20.78 1.72
CA PHE A 187 -1.65 -21.52 3.00
C PHE A 187 -2.08 -20.72 4.24
N GLU A 188 -2.62 -19.52 4.08
CA GLU A 188 -3.26 -18.78 5.18
C GLU A 188 -4.75 -19.10 5.30
N ASP A 189 -5.18 -19.33 6.53
CA ASP A 189 -6.57 -19.42 6.91
C ASP A 189 -7.16 -18.07 7.34
N GLU A 190 -8.44 -18.03 7.61
CA GLU A 190 -9.15 -16.82 8.06
C GLU A 190 -8.57 -16.27 9.36
N LYS A 191 -8.20 -17.14 10.30
CA LYS A 191 -7.64 -16.75 11.61
C LYS A 191 -6.31 -16.01 11.44
N GLN A 192 -5.44 -16.48 10.55
CA GLN A 192 -4.15 -15.87 10.26
C GLN A 192 -4.33 -14.48 9.61
N MET A 193 -5.27 -14.36 8.65
CA MET A 193 -5.61 -13.07 8.03
C MET A 193 -6.11 -12.04 9.06
N LEU A 194 -7.03 -12.44 9.94
CA LEU A 194 -7.53 -11.58 11.02
C LEU A 194 -6.46 -11.27 12.07
N SER A 195 -5.57 -12.22 12.37
CA SER A 195 -4.42 -11.99 13.26
C SER A 195 -3.48 -10.92 12.70
N SER A 196 -3.30 -10.83 11.39
CA SER A 196 -2.49 -9.79 10.74
C SER A 196 -3.10 -8.39 10.91
N VAL A 197 -4.42 -8.28 10.88
CA VAL A 197 -5.13 -7.03 11.17
C VAL A 197 -4.94 -6.63 12.63
N LYS A 198 -5.16 -7.57 13.56
CA LYS A 198 -4.96 -7.32 14.98
C LYS A 198 -3.52 -6.92 15.28
N PHE A 199 -2.54 -7.59 14.70
CA PHE A 199 -1.12 -7.28 14.86
C PHE A 199 -0.78 -5.84 14.43
N ALA A 200 -1.34 -5.36 13.31
CA ALA A 200 -1.17 -3.98 12.87
C ALA A 200 -1.81 -2.97 13.83
N ILE A 201 -2.99 -3.28 14.38
CA ILE A 201 -3.68 -2.44 15.37
C ILE A 201 -2.87 -2.36 16.66
N ASP A 202 -2.40 -3.51 17.17
CA ASP A 202 -1.59 -3.59 18.39
C ASP A 202 -0.27 -2.80 18.25
N ALA A 203 0.31 -2.75 17.04
CA ALA A 203 1.45 -1.92 16.70
C ALA A 203 1.15 -0.41 16.62
N LYS A 204 -0.11 0.02 16.77
CA LYS A 204 -0.54 1.44 16.71
C LYS A 204 -0.42 2.08 15.33
N THR A 205 -0.73 1.32 14.27
CA THR A 205 -0.90 1.91 12.93
C THR A 205 -2.03 2.95 12.92
N ASP A 206 -1.92 4.00 12.11
CA ASP A 206 -2.97 5.02 11.96
C ASP A 206 -4.00 4.62 10.90
N GLY A 207 -3.63 3.74 10.00
CA GLY A 207 -4.51 3.28 8.95
C GLY A 207 -4.19 1.87 8.45
N ILE A 208 -5.17 1.25 7.82
CA ILE A 208 -5.05 -0.10 7.26
C ILE A 208 -5.53 -0.12 5.82
N LYS A 209 -4.79 -0.85 4.98
CA LYS A 209 -5.10 -1.14 3.60
C LYS A 209 -5.09 -2.65 3.41
N ILE A 210 -6.27 -3.22 3.18
CA ILE A 210 -6.45 -4.66 2.93
C ILE A 210 -6.61 -4.87 1.43
N ALA A 211 -5.73 -5.68 0.84
CA ALA A 211 -5.81 -6.08 -0.55
C ALA A 211 -6.17 -7.56 -0.66
N SER A 212 -6.99 -7.92 -1.65
CA SER A 212 -7.11 -9.32 -2.06
C SER A 212 -5.88 -9.75 -2.83
N LEU A 213 -5.40 -10.97 -2.58
CA LEU A 213 -4.39 -11.58 -3.43
C LEU A 213 -4.91 -11.72 -4.87
N TYR A 214 -4.06 -11.42 -5.83
CA TYR A 214 -4.29 -11.72 -7.23
C TYR A 214 -3.02 -12.26 -7.88
N VAL A 215 -3.17 -13.04 -8.92
CA VAL A 215 -2.08 -13.72 -9.64
C VAL A 215 -1.75 -12.93 -10.89
N LEU A 216 -0.49 -12.50 -10.99
CA LEU A 216 0.07 -11.85 -12.17
C LEU A 216 0.85 -12.84 -13.04
N LYS A 217 0.83 -12.60 -14.34
CA LYS A 217 1.69 -13.32 -15.31
C LYS A 217 3.17 -13.15 -14.96
N ASN A 218 3.95 -14.14 -15.28
CA ASN A 218 5.42 -14.16 -15.12
C ASN A 218 5.87 -14.03 -13.64
N THR A 219 5.05 -14.49 -12.68
CA THR A 219 5.39 -14.54 -11.27
C THR A 219 5.54 -15.97 -10.76
N VAL A 220 6.25 -16.16 -9.65
CA VAL A 220 6.31 -17.47 -8.99
C VAL A 220 4.92 -17.90 -8.53
N LEU A 221 4.09 -16.95 -8.11
CA LEU A 221 2.70 -17.19 -7.71
C LEU A 221 1.85 -17.76 -8.86
N GLU A 222 2.10 -17.33 -10.12
CA GLU A 222 1.45 -17.90 -11.30
C GLU A 222 1.72 -19.41 -11.43
N LYS A 223 2.99 -19.80 -11.33
CA LYS A 223 3.37 -21.23 -11.40
C LYS A 223 2.67 -22.03 -10.33
N MET A 224 2.68 -21.54 -9.07
CA MET A 224 2.00 -22.20 -7.97
C MET A 224 0.48 -22.32 -8.20
N TYR A 225 -0.14 -21.30 -8.79
CA TYR A 225 -1.56 -21.30 -9.10
C TYR A 225 -1.92 -22.31 -10.22
N LEU A 226 -1.16 -22.31 -11.30
CA LEU A 226 -1.35 -23.26 -12.42
C LEU A 226 -1.12 -24.70 -11.98
N GLU A 227 -0.15 -24.94 -11.10
CA GLU A 227 0.12 -26.24 -10.47
C GLU A 227 -0.90 -26.61 -9.38
N LYS A 228 -1.94 -25.79 -9.14
CA LYS A 228 -2.99 -25.99 -8.12
C LYS A 228 -2.46 -26.19 -6.70
N LYS A 229 -1.32 -25.58 -6.36
CA LYS A 229 -0.71 -25.65 -5.01
C LYS A 229 -1.48 -24.88 -3.95
N PHE A 230 -2.32 -23.94 -4.34
CA PHE A 230 -3.23 -23.19 -3.47
C PHE A 230 -4.47 -22.75 -4.25
N SER A 231 -5.49 -22.29 -3.51
CA SER A 231 -6.73 -21.76 -4.08
C SER A 231 -6.89 -20.29 -3.70
N LEU A 232 -7.38 -19.47 -4.63
CA LEU A 232 -7.74 -18.09 -4.37
C LEU A 232 -9.09 -18.01 -3.64
N LEU A 233 -9.28 -16.95 -2.86
CA LEU A 233 -10.57 -16.67 -2.24
C LEU A 233 -11.64 -16.33 -3.29
N SER A 234 -12.84 -16.87 -3.12
CA SER A 234 -14.01 -16.36 -3.84
C SER A 234 -14.32 -14.93 -3.36
N ARG A 235 -15.11 -14.18 -4.14
CA ARG A 235 -15.59 -12.85 -3.76
C ARG A 235 -16.30 -12.88 -2.41
N GLU A 236 -17.24 -13.79 -2.25
CA GLU A 236 -18.08 -13.94 -1.05
C GLU A 236 -17.21 -14.23 0.17
N LYS A 237 -16.26 -15.17 0.04
CA LYS A 237 -15.36 -15.52 1.15
C LYS A 237 -14.45 -14.36 1.51
N TYR A 238 -13.90 -13.65 0.51
CA TYR A 238 -13.07 -12.47 0.73
C TYR A 238 -13.81 -11.41 1.53
N PHE A 239 -14.99 -11.00 1.08
CA PHE A 239 -15.76 -9.93 1.74
C PHE A 239 -16.33 -10.35 3.10
N SER A 240 -16.64 -11.63 3.31
CA SER A 240 -16.98 -12.16 4.64
C SER A 240 -15.81 -11.98 5.63
N ILE A 241 -14.56 -12.20 5.20
CA ILE A 241 -13.40 -11.98 6.06
C ILE A 241 -13.15 -10.47 6.27
N VAL A 242 -13.31 -9.64 5.23
CA VAL A 242 -13.22 -8.18 5.34
C VAL A 242 -14.24 -7.64 6.35
N GLU A 243 -15.47 -8.11 6.33
CA GLU A 243 -16.49 -7.72 7.31
C GLU A 243 -16.05 -8.04 8.75
N LYS A 244 -15.51 -9.23 8.98
CA LYS A 244 -14.98 -9.62 10.30
C LYS A 244 -13.78 -8.75 10.70
N ALA A 245 -12.90 -8.44 9.75
CA ALA A 245 -11.78 -7.53 9.98
C ALA A 245 -12.24 -6.13 10.39
N LEU A 246 -13.27 -5.60 9.75
CA LEU A 246 -13.82 -4.28 10.07
C LEU A 246 -14.39 -4.21 11.49
N LYS A 247 -14.93 -5.31 12.02
CA LYS A 247 -15.45 -5.38 13.41
C LYS A 247 -14.35 -5.25 14.47
N ILE A 248 -13.11 -5.63 14.13
CA ILE A 248 -11.96 -5.52 15.06
C ILE A 248 -11.12 -4.25 14.85
N ILE A 249 -11.30 -3.52 13.73
CA ILE A 249 -10.59 -2.27 13.48
C ILE A 249 -11.25 -1.13 14.28
N PRO A 250 -10.51 -0.46 15.18
CA PRO A 250 -11.05 0.66 15.97
C PRO A 250 -11.43 1.87 15.11
N GLU A 251 -12.32 2.73 15.61
CA GLU A 251 -12.79 3.91 14.87
C GLU A 251 -11.70 4.92 14.54
N ASN A 252 -10.68 5.03 15.38
CA ASN A 252 -9.54 5.92 15.18
C ASN A 252 -8.54 5.41 14.14
N VAL A 253 -8.67 4.17 13.64
CA VAL A 253 -7.84 3.63 12.55
C VAL A 253 -8.53 3.85 11.23
N VAL A 254 -7.86 4.54 10.30
CA VAL A 254 -8.40 4.91 9.00
C VAL A 254 -8.38 3.72 8.03
N ILE A 255 -9.52 3.45 7.40
CA ILE A 255 -9.64 2.42 6.37
C ILE A 255 -9.28 3.03 5.02
N HIS A 256 -8.10 2.67 4.49
CA HIS A 256 -7.59 3.22 3.24
C HIS A 256 -8.08 2.47 2.01
N ARG A 257 -8.17 1.15 2.09
CA ARG A 257 -8.59 0.31 0.97
C ARG A 257 -9.04 -1.06 1.47
N LEU A 258 -10.02 -1.66 0.78
CA LEU A 258 -10.58 -2.97 1.10
C LEU A 258 -10.64 -3.93 -0.12
N THR A 259 -9.87 -3.67 -1.17
CA THR A 259 -9.81 -4.53 -2.37
C THR A 259 -8.42 -4.56 -2.98
N GLY A 260 -8.11 -5.61 -3.73
CA GLY A 260 -6.99 -5.65 -4.68
C GLY A 260 -7.35 -4.98 -6.00
N ASP A 261 -6.35 -4.48 -6.72
CA ASP A 261 -6.54 -3.83 -8.02
C ASP A 261 -5.28 -4.11 -8.87
N GLY A 262 -5.29 -5.25 -9.54
CA GLY A 262 -4.20 -5.65 -10.43
C GLY A 262 -4.32 -5.03 -11.82
N PRO A 263 -3.23 -4.96 -12.61
CA PRO A 263 -3.27 -4.56 -14.01
C PRO A 263 -4.06 -5.59 -14.83
N LYS A 264 -5.14 -5.13 -15.47
CA LYS A 264 -6.09 -6.02 -16.16
C LYS A 264 -5.44 -6.91 -17.22
N SER A 265 -4.44 -6.41 -17.94
CA SER A 265 -3.72 -7.13 -18.99
C SER A 265 -2.79 -8.22 -18.46
N GLN A 266 -2.36 -8.12 -17.21
CA GLN A 266 -1.39 -9.03 -16.61
C GLN A 266 -2.00 -9.95 -15.54
N THR A 267 -3.20 -9.63 -15.03
CA THR A 267 -3.86 -10.42 -13.98
C THR A 267 -4.54 -11.64 -14.58
N ILE A 268 -4.23 -12.82 -14.05
CA ILE A 268 -4.80 -14.11 -14.43
C ILE A 268 -6.06 -14.42 -13.60
N ALA A 269 -5.99 -14.19 -12.29
CA ALA A 269 -7.06 -14.52 -11.34
C ALA A 269 -6.88 -13.73 -10.03
N PRO A 270 -7.93 -13.56 -9.24
CA PRO A 270 -9.34 -13.85 -9.56
C PRO A 270 -9.96 -12.71 -10.39
N LEU A 271 -10.82 -13.02 -11.35
CA LEU A 271 -11.39 -12.01 -12.25
C LEU A 271 -12.43 -11.11 -11.57
N TRP A 272 -13.01 -11.54 -10.43
CA TRP A 272 -14.01 -10.74 -9.70
C TRP A 272 -13.44 -9.40 -9.18
N ILE A 273 -12.11 -9.25 -9.03
CA ILE A 273 -11.50 -7.97 -8.61
C ILE A 273 -11.77 -6.83 -9.59
N PHE A 274 -12.07 -7.15 -10.86
CA PHE A 274 -12.35 -6.15 -11.90
C PHE A 274 -13.79 -5.66 -11.92
N ASP A 275 -14.69 -6.33 -11.23
CA ASP A 275 -16.06 -5.89 -11.08
C ASP A 275 -16.18 -4.80 -9.99
N LYS A 276 -15.63 -3.63 -10.33
CA LYS A 276 -15.53 -2.49 -9.39
C LYS A 276 -16.88 -2.06 -8.85
N LYS A 277 -17.94 -2.13 -9.68
CA LYS A 277 -19.30 -1.69 -9.28
C LYS A 277 -19.85 -2.58 -8.17
N GLN A 278 -19.80 -3.89 -8.35
CA GLN A 278 -20.28 -4.86 -7.37
C GLN A 278 -19.42 -4.85 -6.10
N ASN A 279 -18.09 -4.80 -6.26
CA ASN A 279 -17.18 -4.74 -5.12
C ASN A 279 -17.43 -3.49 -4.24
N LEU A 280 -17.62 -2.31 -4.85
CA LEU A 280 -17.95 -1.09 -4.13
C LEU A 280 -19.34 -1.15 -3.46
N SER A 281 -20.31 -1.78 -4.10
CA SER A 281 -21.65 -1.99 -3.50
C SER A 281 -21.54 -2.81 -2.21
N ILE A 282 -20.82 -3.94 -2.24
CA ILE A 282 -20.60 -4.80 -1.07
C ILE A 282 -19.84 -4.05 0.03
N ILE A 283 -18.77 -3.32 -0.33
CA ILE A 283 -17.99 -2.54 0.65
C ILE A 283 -18.86 -1.49 1.34
N ASN A 284 -19.69 -0.77 0.58
CA ASN A 284 -20.57 0.25 1.14
C ASN A 284 -21.62 -0.36 2.09
N GLU A 285 -22.13 -1.54 1.79
CA GLU A 285 -23.05 -2.28 2.67
C GLU A 285 -22.34 -2.69 3.97
N ILE A 286 -21.17 -3.30 3.88
CA ILE A 286 -20.40 -3.71 5.05
C ILE A 286 -20.02 -2.50 5.92
N LEU A 287 -19.64 -1.37 5.32
CA LEU A 287 -19.27 -0.14 6.06
C LEU A 287 -20.46 0.52 6.75
N LYS A 288 -21.68 0.36 6.24
CA LYS A 288 -22.91 0.85 6.91
C LYS A 288 -23.26 0.05 8.14
N ASN A 289 -22.85 -1.23 8.18
CA ASN A 289 -23.16 -2.17 9.28
C ASN A 289 -22.03 -2.25 10.31
N LYS A 290 -21.00 -1.42 10.17
CA LYS A 290 -19.90 -1.27 11.13
C LYS A 290 -20.27 -0.29 12.23
#